data_0231f64f1fcb8f5bc67fc7f9d0211867
#
_entry.id   0231f64f1fcb8f5bc67fc7f9d0211867
#
_cell.length_a   1.000
_cell.length_b   1.000
_cell.length_c   1.000
_cell.angle_alpha   90.00
_cell.angle_beta   90.00
_cell.angle_gamma   90.00
#
_symmetry.space_group_name_H-M   'P 1'
#
loop_
_entity.id
_entity.type
_entity.pdbx_description
1 polymer ?
#
loop_
_entity_poly.entity_id
_entity_poly.type
_entity_poly.pdbx_seq_one_letter_code
_entity_poly.pdbx_strand_id
1 'polypeptide(L)'
;EDPIEYLPERESSVSSCALKDGKDPDEWLYDYFLENNGNNLIYIPAANFSKNIEEMLTHPHTVSALGDGGAHVGSICDTSANIYVLTKWVKDKKKIELSEAIKMLTRQPAELYSLYDRGLLEKGLKADINIIDFEGLKLKTPHIVDDLPAGGKRFLQDAEGIEFTIKAGQIIYENG
;
A
#
# COMPACT_ATOMS: atom_id res chain seq x y z
N GLU A 1 5.58 -5.21 13.26
CA GLU A 1 4.84 -3.99 13.60
C GLU A 1 3.49 -4.02 12.91
N ASP A 2 2.45 -3.59 13.59
CA ASP A 2 1.12 -3.42 13.02
C ASP A 2 0.64 -1.99 13.32
N PRO A 3 0.41 -1.15 12.31
CA PRO A 3 0.57 -1.41 10.87
C PRO A 3 2.04 -1.52 10.42
N ILE A 4 2.25 -2.14 9.27
CA ILE A 4 3.59 -2.27 8.68
C ILE A 4 4.15 -0.89 8.30
N GLU A 5 5.43 -0.66 8.57
CA GLU A 5 6.14 0.55 8.16
C GLU A 5 6.92 0.30 6.87
N TYR A 6 6.43 0.87 5.76
CA TYR A 6 7.07 0.77 4.44
C TYR A 6 8.22 1.77 4.24
N LEU A 7 8.48 2.64 5.22
CA LEU A 7 9.62 3.53 5.28
C LEU A 7 10.41 3.23 6.57
N PRO A 8 10.94 2.00 6.72
CA PRO A 8 11.53 1.55 7.98
C PRO A 8 12.77 2.35 8.34
N GLU A 9 12.95 2.59 9.62
CA GLU A 9 14.20 3.14 10.14
C GLU A 9 15.31 2.08 10.04
N ARG A 10 16.54 2.55 9.88
CA ARG A 10 17.70 1.68 9.69
C ARG A 10 17.93 0.73 10.87
N GLU A 11 17.53 1.15 12.05
CA GLU A 11 17.63 0.41 13.31
C GLU A 11 16.77 -0.85 13.35
N SER A 12 15.75 -0.94 12.50
CA SER A 12 14.89 -2.14 12.35
C SER A 12 15.42 -3.15 11.32
N SER A 13 16.55 -2.87 10.69
CA SER A 13 17.17 -3.81 9.74
C SER A 13 17.65 -5.09 10.43
N VAL A 14 17.66 -6.19 9.69
CA VAL A 14 18.20 -7.49 10.13
C VAL A 14 19.59 -7.32 10.75
N SER A 15 20.48 -6.59 10.06
CA SER A 15 21.84 -6.37 10.57
C SER A 15 21.87 -5.59 11.90
N SER A 16 20.99 -4.61 12.05
CA SER A 16 20.93 -3.83 13.32
C SER A 16 20.34 -4.65 14.46
N CYS A 17 19.33 -5.47 14.18
CA CYS A 17 18.73 -6.37 15.17
C CYS A 17 19.73 -7.45 15.60
N ALA A 18 20.40 -8.08 14.64
CA ALA A 18 21.43 -9.09 14.92
C ALA A 18 22.57 -8.52 15.77
N LEU A 19 23.03 -7.30 15.45
CA LEU A 19 24.06 -6.62 16.25
C LEU A 19 23.62 -6.37 17.69
N LYS A 20 22.38 -5.96 17.92
CA LYS A 20 21.82 -5.76 19.27
C LYS A 20 21.80 -7.06 20.08
N ASP A 21 21.51 -8.18 19.40
CA ASP A 21 21.39 -9.49 20.02
C ASP A 21 22.75 -10.23 20.09
N GLY A 22 23.82 -9.63 19.57
CA GLY A 22 25.16 -10.22 19.55
C GLY A 22 25.28 -11.46 18.66
N LYS A 23 24.45 -11.54 17.61
CA LYS A 23 24.39 -12.65 16.67
C LYS A 23 24.93 -12.27 15.29
N ASP A 24 25.30 -13.28 14.53
CA ASP A 24 25.52 -13.13 13.09
C ASP A 24 24.19 -12.82 12.39
N PRO A 25 24.14 -11.94 11.37
CA PRO A 25 22.90 -11.59 10.68
C PRO A 25 22.17 -12.77 10.03
N ASP A 26 22.89 -13.75 9.49
CA ASP A 26 22.30 -14.93 8.85
C ASP A 26 21.69 -15.87 9.90
N GLU A 27 22.37 -16.04 11.05
CA GLU A 27 21.86 -16.79 12.20
C GLU A 27 20.61 -16.12 12.77
N TRP A 28 20.64 -14.80 12.95
CA TRP A 28 19.51 -14.04 13.46
C TRP A 28 18.30 -14.17 12.53
N LEU A 29 18.51 -14.04 11.22
CA LEU A 29 17.46 -14.16 10.21
C LEU A 29 16.86 -15.58 10.18
N TYR A 30 17.70 -16.59 10.29
CA TYR A 30 17.26 -17.98 10.36
C TYR A 30 16.37 -18.23 11.59
N ASP A 31 16.81 -17.79 12.76
CA ASP A 31 16.04 -17.91 14.00
C ASP A 31 14.70 -17.16 13.89
N TYR A 32 14.73 -15.94 13.33
CA TYR A 32 13.52 -15.13 13.10
C TYR A 32 12.50 -15.85 12.23
N PHE A 33 12.92 -16.53 11.18
CA PHE A 33 12.03 -17.32 10.34
C PHE A 33 11.51 -18.60 11.00
N LEU A 34 12.21 -19.15 11.97
CA LEU A 34 11.72 -20.29 12.74
C LEU A 34 10.66 -19.90 13.78
N GLU A 35 10.65 -18.68 14.20
CA GLU A 35 9.62 -18.16 15.09
C GLU A 35 8.25 -18.13 14.41
N ASN A 36 7.19 -17.99 15.21
CA ASN A 36 5.81 -17.87 14.73
C ASN A 36 5.42 -18.93 13.67
N ASN A 37 5.93 -20.18 13.84
CA ASN A 37 5.69 -21.29 12.91
C ASN A 37 6.06 -20.98 11.43
N GLY A 38 7.08 -20.17 11.21
CA GLY A 38 7.53 -19.79 9.87
C GLY A 38 6.66 -18.74 9.18
N ASN A 39 5.83 -18.02 9.92
CA ASN A 39 4.96 -16.98 9.35
C ASN A 39 5.53 -15.56 9.49
N ASN A 40 6.77 -15.43 9.98
CA ASN A 40 7.41 -14.14 10.03
C ASN A 40 7.78 -13.66 8.62
N LEU A 41 7.59 -12.37 8.38
CA LEU A 41 7.87 -11.73 7.11
C LEU A 41 9.01 -10.74 7.24
N ILE A 42 9.80 -10.61 6.20
CA ILE A 42 10.77 -9.51 6.05
C ILE A 42 10.33 -8.60 4.92
N TYR A 43 10.64 -7.33 5.05
CA TYR A 43 10.43 -6.35 4.02
C TYR A 43 11.78 -6.00 3.37
N ILE A 44 11.83 -6.10 2.03
CA ILE A 44 13.00 -5.72 1.24
C ILE A 44 12.62 -4.47 0.44
N PRO A 45 13.02 -3.27 0.89
CA PRO A 45 12.71 -2.05 0.18
C PRO A 45 13.50 -1.98 -1.13
N ALA A 46 12.81 -1.81 -2.26
CA ALA A 46 13.48 -1.63 -3.55
C ALA A 46 13.98 -0.20 -3.76
N ALA A 47 13.13 0.80 -3.45
CA ALA A 47 13.46 2.23 -3.61
C ALA A 47 12.98 3.11 -2.44
N ASN A 48 12.28 2.54 -1.47
CA ASN A 48 11.54 3.29 -0.43
C ASN A 48 12.43 3.82 0.71
N PHE A 49 13.73 3.60 0.66
CA PHE A 49 14.70 4.14 1.64
C PHE A 49 15.25 5.52 1.25
N SER A 50 14.77 6.10 0.15
CA SER A 50 15.21 7.42 -0.29
C SER A 50 14.54 8.53 0.53
N LYS A 51 15.35 9.48 1.01
CA LYS A 51 14.84 10.73 1.63
C LYS A 51 14.03 11.59 0.65
N ASN A 52 14.13 11.31 -0.63
CA ASN A 52 13.51 12.09 -1.70
C ASN A 52 12.14 11.56 -2.13
N ILE A 53 11.58 10.55 -1.44
CA ILE A 53 10.26 10.00 -1.81
C ILE A 53 9.18 11.09 -1.78
N GLU A 54 9.20 11.97 -0.77
CA GLU A 54 8.26 13.09 -0.68
C GLU A 54 8.35 14.00 -1.92
N GLU A 55 9.56 14.39 -2.29
CA GLU A 55 9.81 15.22 -3.47
C GLU A 55 9.39 14.50 -4.76
N MET A 56 9.72 13.22 -4.89
CA MET A 56 9.32 12.42 -6.05
C MET A 56 7.80 12.28 -6.15
N LEU A 57 7.13 12.01 -5.03
CA LEU A 57 5.69 11.80 -4.98
C LEU A 57 4.91 13.07 -5.32
N THR A 58 5.39 14.24 -4.88
CA THR A 58 4.72 15.54 -5.07
C THR A 58 5.23 16.32 -6.28
N HIS A 59 6.19 15.78 -7.02
CA HIS A 59 6.78 16.48 -8.16
C HIS A 59 5.76 16.63 -9.31
N PRO A 60 5.67 17.80 -9.97
CA PRO A 60 4.64 18.09 -10.98
C PRO A 60 4.70 17.20 -12.23
N HIS A 61 5.83 16.52 -12.47
CA HIS A 61 6.01 15.57 -13.57
C HIS A 61 5.92 14.10 -13.13
N THR A 62 5.45 13.85 -11.91
CA THR A 62 5.22 12.50 -11.38
C THR A 62 3.73 12.24 -11.30
N VAL A 63 3.30 11.06 -11.69
CA VAL A 63 1.92 10.60 -11.55
C VAL A 63 1.93 9.31 -10.75
N SER A 64 1.04 9.23 -9.76
CA SER A 64 0.80 7.99 -9.04
C SER A 64 0.30 6.93 -10.01
N ALA A 65 0.94 5.79 -10.02
CA ALA A 65 0.68 4.75 -10.98
C ALA A 65 0.36 3.41 -10.30
N LEU A 66 0.32 2.39 -11.09
CA LEU A 66 0.06 1.01 -10.75
C LEU A 66 1.11 0.47 -9.78
N GLY A 67 0.68 -0.23 -8.74
CA GLY A 67 1.56 -0.92 -7.78
C GLY A 67 1.68 -2.41 -8.11
N ASP A 68 2.20 -2.79 -9.24
CA ASP A 68 2.53 -4.18 -9.68
C ASP A 68 1.68 -5.33 -9.06
N GLY A 69 0.50 -5.02 -8.59
CA GLY A 69 -0.41 -5.96 -7.94
C GLY A 69 -0.80 -7.11 -8.87
N GLY A 70 -0.60 -8.34 -8.38
CA GLY A 70 -0.80 -9.56 -9.17
C GLY A 70 0.46 -10.06 -9.86
N ALA A 71 1.55 -9.28 -9.93
CA ALA A 71 2.86 -9.78 -10.33
C ALA A 71 3.56 -10.40 -9.11
N HIS A 72 4.16 -11.58 -9.28
CA HIS A 72 4.92 -12.25 -8.22
C HIS A 72 4.18 -12.29 -6.86
N VAL A 73 2.92 -12.69 -6.87
CA VAL A 73 2.00 -12.64 -5.72
C VAL A 73 2.49 -13.30 -4.43
N GLY A 74 3.50 -14.16 -4.52
CA GLY A 74 4.17 -14.77 -3.36
C GLY A 74 5.27 -13.90 -2.73
N SER A 75 5.58 -12.73 -3.30
CA SER A 75 6.67 -11.86 -2.82
C SER A 75 6.37 -10.36 -2.93
N ILE A 76 5.42 -9.93 -3.76
CA ILE A 76 5.06 -8.51 -3.95
C ILE A 76 3.65 -8.26 -3.44
N CYS A 77 3.48 -7.24 -2.59
CA CYS A 77 2.21 -6.84 -2.02
C CYS A 77 2.02 -5.31 -2.11
N ASP A 78 2.05 -4.76 -3.33
CA ASP A 78 2.03 -3.31 -3.58
C ASP A 78 0.68 -2.78 -4.08
N THR A 79 -0.35 -3.63 -4.16
CA THR A 79 -1.72 -3.22 -4.55
C THR A 79 -2.33 -2.15 -3.65
N SER A 80 -1.86 -2.07 -2.42
CA SER A 80 -2.33 -1.14 -1.39
C SER A 80 -1.67 0.24 -1.44
N ALA A 81 -0.79 0.51 -2.41
CA ALA A 81 -0.03 1.76 -2.51
C ALA A 81 -0.92 3.01 -2.45
N ASN A 82 -2.11 2.98 -3.06
CA ASN A 82 -3.06 4.10 -3.04
C ASN A 82 -3.59 4.38 -1.63
N ILE A 83 -3.90 3.32 -0.87
CA ILE A 83 -4.34 3.47 0.53
C ILE A 83 -3.19 3.96 1.40
N TYR A 84 -1.97 3.50 1.13
CA TYR A 84 -0.78 3.96 1.83
C TYR A 84 -0.52 5.46 1.64
N VAL A 85 -0.77 6.01 0.44
CA VAL A 85 -0.71 7.47 0.22
C VAL A 85 -1.66 8.19 1.17
N LEU A 86 -2.90 7.75 1.27
CA LEU A 86 -3.92 8.39 2.11
C LEU A 86 -3.62 8.24 3.60
N THR A 87 -3.22 7.06 4.04
CA THR A 87 -2.93 6.80 5.46
C THR A 87 -1.62 7.42 5.89
N LYS A 88 -0.53 7.18 5.16
CA LYS A 88 0.81 7.58 5.58
C LYS A 88 1.13 9.03 5.26
N TRP A 89 0.89 9.47 4.02
CA TRP A 89 1.33 10.80 3.58
C TRP A 89 0.35 11.90 3.93
N VAL A 90 -0.94 11.59 3.91
CA VAL A 90 -1.99 12.56 4.28
C VAL A 90 -2.24 12.54 5.78
N LYS A 91 -2.65 11.37 6.33
CA LYS A 91 -3.14 11.25 7.71
C LYS A 91 -2.02 11.35 8.74
N ASP A 92 -0.96 10.54 8.60
CA ASP A 92 0.10 10.43 9.60
C ASP A 92 1.13 11.56 9.45
N LYS A 93 1.78 11.64 8.29
CA LYS A 93 2.85 12.61 8.04
C LYS A 93 2.36 14.03 7.78
N LYS A 94 1.11 14.19 7.35
CA LYS A 94 0.50 15.49 7.00
C LYS A 94 1.34 16.29 6.01
N LYS A 95 1.92 15.59 5.03
CA LYS A 95 2.79 16.17 4.01
C LYS A 95 2.08 16.49 2.72
N ILE A 96 0.93 15.86 2.49
CA ILE A 96 0.09 16.04 1.31
C ILE A 96 -1.31 16.37 1.79
N GLU A 97 -1.90 17.43 1.27
CA GLU A 97 -3.30 17.76 1.53
C GLU A 97 -4.23 16.70 0.94
N LEU A 98 -5.31 16.38 1.64
CA LEU A 98 -6.25 15.34 1.21
C LEU A 98 -6.76 15.56 -0.22
N SER A 99 -7.14 16.78 -0.55
CA SER A 99 -7.64 17.14 -1.89
C SER A 99 -6.59 16.90 -2.98
N GLU A 100 -5.32 17.19 -2.70
CA GLU A 100 -4.23 16.95 -3.64
C GLU A 100 -3.94 15.45 -3.77
N ALA A 101 -3.95 14.69 -2.68
CA ALA A 101 -3.80 13.24 -2.72
C ALA A 101 -4.93 12.58 -3.54
N ILE A 102 -6.18 12.99 -3.35
CA ILE A 102 -7.31 12.49 -4.14
C ILE A 102 -7.12 12.83 -5.63
N LYS A 103 -6.71 14.05 -5.96
CA LYS A 103 -6.40 14.43 -7.34
C LYS A 103 -5.28 13.58 -7.95
N MET A 104 -4.20 13.31 -7.19
CA MET A 104 -3.10 12.44 -7.60
C MET A 104 -3.56 11.02 -7.92
N LEU A 105 -4.53 10.50 -7.17
CA LEU A 105 -5.04 9.14 -7.30
C LEU A 105 -6.21 9.01 -8.31
N THR A 106 -6.76 10.10 -8.80
CA THR A 106 -7.97 10.09 -9.64
C THR A 106 -7.81 10.92 -10.91
N ARG A 107 -7.85 12.24 -10.79
CA ARG A 107 -7.83 13.16 -11.93
C ARG A 107 -6.55 13.11 -12.75
N GLN A 108 -5.40 13.11 -12.10
CA GLN A 108 -4.11 13.11 -12.79
C GLN A 108 -3.91 11.86 -13.67
N PRO A 109 -4.07 10.61 -13.15
CA PRO A 109 -3.97 9.43 -13.99
C PRO A 109 -5.05 9.39 -15.08
N ALA A 110 -6.28 9.85 -14.80
CA ALA A 110 -7.32 9.91 -15.81
C ALA A 110 -6.93 10.83 -16.99
N GLU A 111 -6.39 12.00 -16.71
CA GLU A 111 -5.90 12.94 -17.74
C GLU A 111 -4.71 12.36 -18.52
N LEU A 112 -3.75 11.75 -17.82
CA LEU A 112 -2.58 11.13 -18.46
C LEU A 112 -2.97 10.06 -19.49
N TYR A 113 -3.97 9.25 -19.15
CA TYR A 113 -4.46 8.18 -20.03
C TYR A 113 -5.63 8.63 -20.93
N SER A 114 -5.91 9.93 -20.99
CA SER A 114 -7.01 10.50 -21.81
C SER A 114 -8.39 9.93 -21.48
N LEU A 115 -8.62 9.59 -20.22
CA LEU A 115 -9.89 9.10 -19.68
C LEU A 115 -10.74 10.27 -19.20
N TYR A 116 -11.19 11.11 -20.13
CA TYR A 116 -11.87 12.38 -19.83
C TYR A 116 -13.29 12.23 -19.26
N ASP A 117 -13.82 11.01 -19.22
CA ASP A 117 -15.14 10.69 -18.69
C ASP A 117 -15.19 10.32 -17.21
N ARG A 118 -14.05 10.44 -16.49
CA ARG A 118 -13.90 10.06 -15.07
C ARG A 118 -12.82 10.86 -14.35
N GLY A 119 -12.58 10.53 -13.08
CA GLY A 119 -11.56 11.16 -12.23
C GLY A 119 -12.03 12.43 -11.53
N LEU A 120 -13.30 12.82 -11.71
CA LEU A 120 -13.96 13.94 -11.02
C LEU A 120 -15.41 13.55 -10.67
N LEU A 121 -15.92 14.17 -9.61
CA LEU A 121 -17.34 14.15 -9.29
C LEU A 121 -18.03 15.35 -9.98
N GLU A 122 -18.47 15.13 -11.21
CA GLU A 122 -19.10 16.15 -12.02
C GLU A 122 -20.27 15.55 -12.82
N LYS A 123 -21.34 16.35 -13.03
CA LYS A 123 -22.50 15.90 -13.79
C LYS A 123 -22.11 15.58 -15.23
N GLY A 124 -22.46 14.39 -15.68
CA GLY A 124 -22.17 13.89 -17.03
C GLY A 124 -20.95 12.97 -17.09
N LEU A 125 -20.16 12.87 -16.03
CA LEU A 125 -19.07 11.91 -15.94
C LEU A 125 -19.54 10.57 -15.36
N LYS A 126 -18.71 9.54 -15.52
CA LYS A 126 -18.97 8.21 -14.95
C LYS A 126 -18.95 8.26 -13.44
N ALA A 127 -19.93 7.61 -12.83
CA ALA A 127 -20.03 7.43 -11.40
C ALA A 127 -19.12 6.26 -10.94
N ASP A 128 -17.81 6.46 -11.04
CA ASP A 128 -16.78 5.60 -10.45
C ASP A 128 -16.38 6.26 -9.12
N ILE A 129 -16.92 5.78 -7.99
CA ILE A 129 -16.88 6.49 -6.69
C ILE A 129 -16.51 5.51 -5.59
N ASN A 130 -15.60 5.93 -4.71
CA ASN A 130 -15.37 5.28 -3.42
C ASN A 130 -15.96 6.13 -2.30
N ILE A 131 -16.66 5.48 -1.36
CA ILE A 131 -17.09 6.10 -0.10
C ILE A 131 -16.15 5.59 0.98
N ILE A 132 -15.50 6.52 1.65
CA ILE A 132 -14.38 6.21 2.57
C ILE A 132 -14.63 6.91 3.90
N ASP A 133 -14.64 6.15 4.99
CA ASP A 133 -14.44 6.69 6.33
C ASP A 133 -12.96 7.02 6.50
N PHE A 134 -12.61 8.28 6.25
CA PHE A 134 -11.20 8.71 6.26
C PHE A 134 -10.58 8.59 7.65
N GLU A 135 -11.33 8.84 8.72
CA GLU A 135 -10.80 8.71 10.08
C GLU A 135 -10.56 7.24 10.46
N GLY A 136 -11.44 6.35 10.02
CA GLY A 136 -11.31 4.90 10.21
C GLY A 136 -10.35 4.23 9.21
N LEU A 137 -9.89 4.95 8.16
CA LEU A 137 -9.06 4.37 7.13
C LEU A 137 -7.73 3.85 7.69
N LYS A 138 -7.47 2.55 7.52
CA LYS A 138 -6.26 1.86 7.97
C LYS A 138 -5.82 0.85 6.93
N LEU A 139 -4.52 0.70 6.78
CA LEU A 139 -3.89 -0.36 6.02
C LEU A 139 -3.42 -1.44 7.00
N LYS A 140 -3.83 -2.70 6.79
CA LYS A 140 -3.44 -3.83 7.64
C LYS A 140 -2.07 -4.39 7.25
N THR A 141 -1.49 -5.18 8.13
CA THR A 141 -0.27 -5.94 7.83
C THR A 141 -0.58 -6.99 6.75
N PRO A 142 0.29 -7.17 5.74
CA PRO A 142 0.14 -8.23 4.77
C PRO A 142 0.11 -9.61 5.43
N HIS A 143 -0.67 -10.52 4.86
CA HIS A 143 -0.75 -11.91 5.32
C HIS A 143 -0.76 -12.87 4.13
N ILE A 144 -0.40 -14.12 4.40
CA ILE A 144 -0.36 -15.17 3.38
C ILE A 144 -1.67 -15.94 3.40
N VAL A 145 -2.22 -16.20 2.22
CA VAL A 145 -3.38 -17.07 2.00
C VAL A 145 -3.06 -18.18 1.01
N ASP A 146 -3.69 -19.34 1.21
CA ASP A 146 -3.53 -20.56 0.40
C ASP A 146 -4.76 -20.77 -0.50
N ASP A 147 -5.11 -19.78 -1.32
CA ASP A 147 -6.33 -19.78 -2.13
C ASP A 147 -6.10 -19.92 -3.64
N LEU A 148 -4.87 -20.14 -4.05
CA LEU A 148 -4.55 -20.42 -5.44
C LEU A 148 -4.64 -21.91 -5.77
N PRO A 149 -4.88 -22.29 -7.04
CA PRO A 149 -4.89 -23.67 -7.46
C PRO A 149 -3.66 -24.47 -7.02
N ALA A 150 -3.86 -25.74 -6.69
CA ALA A 150 -2.82 -26.66 -6.22
C ALA A 150 -2.14 -26.24 -4.90
N GLY A 151 -2.82 -25.47 -4.05
CA GLY A 151 -2.27 -25.01 -2.77
C GLY A 151 -1.23 -23.90 -2.93
N GLY A 152 -1.29 -23.18 -4.03
CA GLY A 152 -0.44 -22.01 -4.23
C GLY A 152 -0.75 -20.90 -3.25
N LYS A 153 0.29 -20.22 -2.80
CA LYS A 153 0.23 -19.14 -1.80
C LYS A 153 0.33 -17.77 -2.44
N ARG A 154 -0.32 -16.79 -1.83
CA ARG A 154 -0.14 -15.38 -2.20
C ARG A 154 -0.24 -14.47 -0.98
N PHE A 155 0.31 -13.26 -1.12
CA PHE A 155 0.05 -12.18 -0.18
C PHE A 155 -1.28 -11.50 -0.47
N LEU A 156 -1.99 -11.19 0.61
CA LEU A 156 -3.07 -10.22 0.63
C LEU A 156 -2.76 -9.12 1.63
N GLN A 157 -3.28 -7.94 1.36
CA GLN A 157 -3.25 -6.83 2.31
C GLN A 157 -4.59 -6.13 2.29
N ASP A 158 -5.28 -6.16 3.42
CA ASP A 158 -6.59 -5.58 3.60
C ASP A 158 -6.48 -4.12 4.06
N ALA A 159 -7.56 -3.38 3.83
CA ALA A 159 -7.76 -2.05 4.40
C ALA A 159 -9.11 -1.99 5.11
N GLU A 160 -9.20 -1.16 6.14
CA GLU A 160 -10.45 -0.77 6.79
C GLU A 160 -10.83 0.65 6.37
N GLY A 161 -12.11 1.01 6.46
CA GLY A 161 -12.60 2.35 6.14
C GLY A 161 -13.03 2.55 4.68
N ILE A 162 -12.99 1.52 3.82
CA ILE A 162 -13.63 1.58 2.50
C ILE A 162 -15.06 1.06 2.68
N GLU A 163 -16.03 1.96 2.70
CA GLU A 163 -17.44 1.61 2.92
C GLU A 163 -18.10 1.08 1.65
N PHE A 164 -17.91 1.76 0.53
CA PHE A 164 -18.46 1.36 -0.76
C PHE A 164 -17.49 1.64 -1.89
N THR A 165 -17.50 0.75 -2.89
CA THR A 165 -16.95 1.02 -4.21
C THR A 165 -18.07 0.92 -5.24
N ILE A 166 -18.26 2.01 -5.97
CA ILE A 166 -19.28 2.16 -7.00
C ILE A 166 -18.58 2.25 -8.35
N LYS A 167 -19.01 1.42 -9.30
CA LYS A 167 -18.52 1.39 -10.68
C LYS A 167 -19.64 1.67 -11.64
N ALA A 168 -19.52 2.75 -12.42
CA ALA A 168 -20.54 3.19 -13.37
C ALA A 168 -21.97 3.25 -12.74
N GLY A 169 -22.05 3.71 -11.47
CA GLY A 169 -23.29 3.82 -10.71
C GLY A 169 -23.80 2.53 -10.05
N GLN A 170 -23.07 1.42 -10.15
CA GLN A 170 -23.41 0.16 -9.49
C GLN A 170 -22.47 -0.10 -8.32
N ILE A 171 -23.00 -0.48 -7.17
CA ILE A 171 -22.23 -0.92 -6.02
C ILE A 171 -21.58 -2.26 -6.38
N ILE A 172 -20.26 -2.35 -6.33
CA ILE A 172 -19.46 -3.55 -6.58
C ILE A 172 -18.75 -4.06 -5.33
N TYR A 173 -18.67 -3.24 -4.31
CA TYR A 173 -18.15 -3.58 -3.00
C TYR A 173 -18.92 -2.80 -1.94
N GLU A 174 -19.29 -3.47 -0.87
CA GLU A 174 -19.89 -2.92 0.33
C GLU A 174 -19.20 -3.57 1.54
N ASN A 175 -18.78 -2.75 2.49
CA ASN A 175 -18.19 -3.23 3.72
C ASN A 175 -19.30 -3.92 4.56
N GLY A 176 -19.12 -5.21 4.85
CA GLY A 176 -20.07 -6.03 5.59
C GLY A 176 -19.69 -6.17 7.05
#